data_aacf381c913cd3db3a1b2555ec176c26
#
_entry.id   aacf381c913cd3db3a1b2555ec176c26
#
_cell.length_a   1.000
_cell.length_b   1.000
_cell.length_c   1.000
_cell.angle_alpha   90.00
_cell.angle_beta   90.00
_cell.angle_gamma   90.00
#
_symmetry.space_group_name_H-M   'P 1'
#
loop_
_entity.id
_entity.type
_entity.pdbx_description
1 polymer ?
#
loop_
_entity_poly.entity_id
_entity_poly.type
_entity_poly.pdbx_seq_one_letter_code
_entity_poly.pdbx_strand_id
1 'polypeptide(L)'
;MIMGMFDWYFQNLYWEIRMCVFFVVGIVTVGVLELIGSYVRKDTVTKVLRILEWAGSIALAAVMVFWLYRQGFCAREYTNYGAIIWPGVTFLTLTLLVTLWRIFTPSAPKEEKLISGLIFLIVWITSLGSNNKLYPSMNNLFLALPYMYWQFYRFCKYVGSFRWKRITISAMPVKCLLGAFFLLFFVQVGLFGRNFAFAEGTGIQDIDAQVTNNETLKGVWMSEERAGWMQGISEYVNERGLAGRDVLIYGQIPALSYYLQMPAAFNPWPDLDSYQIAQLEEDMHKMQERMDADATYRPVILLEKKYAVYLEAGEDALEALQPTERERSLIVDNAKLLLIGEFMDAYGYEKTFENEKFVIFE
;
A
#
# COMPACT_ATOMS: atom_id res chain seq x y z
N MET A 1 8.53 -17.79 -6.77
CA MET A 1 7.32 -16.94 -6.90
C MET A 1 6.40 -17.02 -5.67
N ILE A 2 5.87 -18.20 -5.28
CA ILE A 2 4.93 -18.31 -4.13
C ILE A 2 5.54 -17.82 -2.80
N MET A 3 6.81 -18.09 -2.52
CA MET A 3 7.46 -17.62 -1.27
C MET A 3 7.54 -16.09 -1.19
N GLY A 4 7.82 -15.39 -2.29
CA GLY A 4 7.88 -13.93 -2.28
C GLY A 4 6.57 -13.23 -1.92
N MET A 5 5.43 -13.91 -2.10
CA MET A 5 4.11 -13.38 -1.71
C MET A 5 3.93 -13.28 -0.19
N PHE A 6 4.68 -14.10 0.56
CA PHE A 6 4.62 -14.15 2.01
C PHE A 6 5.82 -13.49 2.70
N ASP A 7 6.74 -12.88 1.95
CA ASP A 7 7.94 -12.24 2.50
C ASP A 7 7.63 -11.24 3.60
N TRP A 8 6.57 -10.44 3.44
CA TRP A 8 6.14 -9.48 4.44
C TRP A 8 5.70 -10.12 5.75
N TYR A 9 5.03 -11.27 5.70
CA TYR A 9 4.66 -12.02 6.90
C TYR A 9 5.91 -12.55 7.61
N PHE A 10 6.89 -13.07 6.86
CA PHE A 10 8.15 -13.55 7.44
C PHE A 10 8.99 -12.41 8.03
N GLN A 11 9.09 -11.28 7.34
CA GLN A 11 9.80 -10.11 7.86
C GLN A 11 9.11 -9.55 9.10
N ASN A 12 7.79 -9.60 9.15
CA ASN A 12 7.00 -9.13 10.28
C ASN A 12 7.16 -9.99 11.55
N LEU A 13 7.60 -11.24 11.43
CA LEU A 13 7.88 -12.10 12.59
C LEU A 13 8.85 -11.43 13.59
N TYR A 14 9.74 -10.59 13.11
CA TYR A 14 10.61 -9.78 13.97
C TYR A 14 9.82 -8.95 14.98
N TRP A 15 8.75 -8.31 14.55
CA TRP A 15 7.88 -7.49 15.40
C TRP A 15 6.97 -8.35 16.28
N GLU A 16 6.38 -9.37 15.70
CA GLU A 16 5.45 -10.27 16.37
C GLU A 16 6.10 -11.02 17.53
N ILE A 17 7.30 -11.57 17.33
CA ILE A 17 8.06 -12.27 18.38
C ILE A 17 8.39 -11.30 19.54
N ARG A 18 8.80 -10.06 19.23
CA ARG A 18 9.09 -9.07 20.26
C ARG A 18 7.84 -8.61 21.00
N MET A 19 6.71 -8.45 20.32
CA MET A 19 5.44 -8.20 20.98
C MET A 19 5.06 -9.35 21.92
N CYS A 20 5.27 -10.62 21.51
CA CYS A 20 5.02 -11.77 22.37
C CYS A 20 5.81 -11.70 23.69
N VAL A 21 7.02 -11.12 23.70
CA VAL A 21 7.78 -10.91 24.95
C VAL A 21 7.00 -10.06 25.94
N PHE A 22 6.35 -8.98 25.50
CA PHE A 22 5.51 -8.16 26.37
C PHE A 22 4.33 -8.95 26.95
N PHE A 23 3.70 -9.81 26.15
CA PHE A 23 2.63 -10.69 26.65
C PHE A 23 3.15 -11.67 27.70
N VAL A 24 4.28 -12.32 27.46
CA VAL A 24 4.90 -13.24 28.41
C VAL A 24 5.26 -12.52 29.71
N VAL A 25 5.92 -11.37 29.63
CA VAL A 25 6.26 -10.54 30.80
C VAL A 25 5.01 -10.16 31.59
N GLY A 26 3.95 -9.71 30.91
CA GLY A 26 2.70 -9.34 31.57
C GLY A 26 2.03 -10.53 32.28
N ILE A 27 1.92 -11.68 31.62
CA ILE A 27 1.32 -12.89 32.19
C ILE A 27 2.14 -13.40 33.38
N VAL A 28 3.47 -13.44 33.26
CA VAL A 28 4.36 -13.91 34.34
C VAL A 28 4.29 -12.96 35.54
N THR A 29 4.36 -11.65 35.30
CA THR A 29 4.30 -10.66 36.39
C THR A 29 2.98 -10.76 37.17
N VAL A 30 1.84 -10.83 36.45
CA VAL A 30 0.55 -10.95 37.11
C VAL A 30 0.41 -12.33 37.79
N GLY A 31 0.89 -13.40 37.15
CA GLY A 31 0.91 -14.71 37.79
C GLY A 31 1.68 -14.76 39.09
N VAL A 32 2.82 -14.05 39.19
CA VAL A 32 3.60 -13.90 40.44
C VAL A 32 2.81 -13.09 41.45
N LEU A 33 2.19 -11.97 41.08
CA LEU A 33 1.38 -11.15 42.00
C LEU A 33 0.20 -11.94 42.59
N GLU A 34 -0.50 -12.72 41.74
CA GLU A 34 -1.60 -13.57 42.20
C GLU A 34 -1.13 -14.72 43.11
N LEU A 35 0.04 -15.30 42.80
CA LEU A 35 0.64 -16.32 43.65
C LEU A 35 0.96 -15.73 45.06
N ILE A 36 1.57 -14.56 45.11
CA ILE A 36 1.83 -13.84 46.38
C ILE A 36 0.51 -13.58 47.11
N GLY A 37 -0.52 -13.07 46.41
CA GLY A 37 -1.85 -12.82 46.98
C GLY A 37 -2.49 -14.08 47.57
N SER A 38 -2.28 -15.24 46.98
CA SER A 38 -2.81 -16.53 47.45
C SER A 38 -2.19 -16.95 48.80
N TYR A 39 -0.94 -16.54 49.09
CA TYR A 39 -0.27 -16.85 50.37
C TYR A 39 -0.63 -15.85 51.49
N VAL A 40 -0.83 -14.57 51.15
CA VAL A 40 -0.91 -13.49 52.16
C VAL A 40 -2.32 -13.28 52.70
N ARG A 41 -3.37 -13.85 52.27
CA ARG A 41 -4.77 -13.89 52.77
C ARG A 41 -5.30 -12.65 53.53
N LYS A 42 -4.68 -11.46 53.38
CA LYS A 42 -5.16 -10.20 53.98
C LYS A 42 -5.88 -9.36 52.92
N ASP A 43 -7.10 -8.95 53.19
CA ASP A 43 -7.93 -8.17 52.22
C ASP A 43 -7.24 -6.91 51.73
N THR A 44 -6.53 -6.18 52.60
CA THR A 44 -5.81 -4.96 52.20
C THR A 44 -4.70 -5.26 51.22
N VAL A 45 -3.95 -6.37 51.39
CA VAL A 45 -2.87 -6.76 50.50
C VAL A 45 -3.43 -7.18 49.16
N THR A 46 -4.53 -7.95 49.15
CA THR A 46 -5.18 -8.37 47.93
C THR A 46 -5.70 -7.20 47.09
N LYS A 47 -6.23 -6.14 47.73
CA LYS A 47 -6.65 -4.90 47.05
C LYS A 47 -5.44 -4.15 46.47
N VAL A 48 -4.34 -4.03 47.19
CA VAL A 48 -3.12 -3.39 46.69
C VAL A 48 -2.55 -4.17 45.48
N LEU A 49 -2.45 -5.49 45.60
CA LEU A 49 -1.96 -6.34 44.49
C LEU A 49 -2.81 -6.18 43.22
N ARG A 50 -4.15 -6.09 43.37
CA ARG A 50 -5.05 -5.84 42.25
C ARG A 50 -4.83 -4.48 41.58
N ILE A 51 -4.58 -3.43 42.39
CA ILE A 51 -4.22 -2.10 41.84
C ILE A 51 -2.90 -2.17 41.09
N LEU A 52 -1.89 -2.84 41.66
CA LEU A 52 -0.59 -3.04 41.01
C LEU A 52 -0.71 -3.83 39.71
N GLU A 53 -1.55 -4.86 39.67
CA GLU A 53 -1.86 -5.62 38.47
C GLU A 53 -2.44 -4.71 37.34
N TRP A 54 -3.42 -3.89 37.66
CA TRP A 54 -4.03 -2.95 36.72
C TRP A 54 -3.02 -1.89 36.27
N ALA A 55 -2.39 -1.21 37.18
CA ALA A 55 -1.43 -0.15 36.86
C ALA A 55 -0.23 -0.71 36.12
N GLY A 56 0.29 -1.87 36.51
CA GLY A 56 1.39 -2.55 35.83
C GLY A 56 1.03 -3.00 34.40
N SER A 57 -0.19 -3.52 34.21
CA SER A 57 -0.67 -3.93 32.89
C SER A 57 -0.82 -2.74 31.93
N ILE A 58 -1.34 -1.61 32.42
CA ILE A 58 -1.46 -0.37 31.64
C ILE A 58 -0.08 0.21 31.34
N ALA A 59 0.82 0.25 32.34
CA ALA A 59 2.18 0.73 32.16
C ALA A 59 2.95 -0.12 31.13
N LEU A 60 2.84 -1.46 31.22
CA LEU A 60 3.45 -2.37 30.26
C LEU A 60 2.94 -2.14 28.83
N ALA A 61 1.62 -1.93 28.67
CA ALA A 61 1.02 -1.63 27.38
C ALA A 61 1.53 -0.29 26.81
N ALA A 62 1.65 0.74 27.66
CA ALA A 62 2.22 2.03 27.25
C ALA A 62 3.70 1.91 26.85
N VAL A 63 4.49 1.13 27.58
CA VAL A 63 5.89 0.83 27.23
C VAL A 63 5.98 0.09 25.91
N MET A 64 5.10 -0.89 25.65
CA MET A 64 5.05 -1.60 24.37
C MET A 64 4.76 -0.63 23.23
N VAL A 65 3.75 0.22 23.32
CA VAL A 65 3.40 1.20 22.27
C VAL A 65 4.56 2.18 22.05
N PHE A 66 5.14 2.72 23.12
CA PHE A 66 6.29 3.62 23.02
C PHE A 66 7.49 2.94 22.35
N TRP A 67 7.78 1.69 22.70
CA TRP A 67 8.84 0.91 22.11
C TRP A 67 8.59 0.67 20.62
N LEU A 68 7.39 0.21 20.22
CA LEU A 68 7.00 0.01 18.83
C LEU A 68 7.18 1.28 18.00
N TYR A 69 6.75 2.42 18.53
CA TYR A 69 6.89 3.71 17.87
C TYR A 69 8.36 4.13 17.72
N ARG A 70 9.18 3.93 18.76
CA ARG A 70 10.61 4.28 18.74
C ARG A 70 11.42 3.42 17.77
N GLN A 71 11.05 2.17 17.57
CA GLN A 71 11.75 1.21 16.72
C GLN A 71 11.32 1.29 15.23
N GLY A 72 10.36 2.15 14.89
CA GLY A 72 9.93 2.32 13.50
C GLY A 72 8.88 1.31 13.03
N PHE A 73 8.19 0.64 13.97
CA PHE A 73 7.02 -0.17 13.62
C PHE A 73 5.89 0.66 13.00
N CYS A 74 5.74 1.90 13.47
CA CYS A 74 4.84 2.90 12.91
C CYS A 74 5.65 3.97 12.19
N ALA A 75 5.45 4.15 10.89
CA ALA A 75 6.01 5.28 10.17
C ALA A 75 5.30 6.58 10.61
N ARG A 76 6.01 7.69 10.49
CA ARG A 76 5.51 9.03 10.84
C ARG A 76 5.00 9.79 9.62
N GLU A 77 5.32 9.30 8.46
CA GLU A 77 4.84 9.83 7.19
C GLU A 77 3.60 9.05 6.77
N TYR A 78 2.50 9.75 6.55
CA TYR A 78 1.19 9.13 6.25
C TYR A 78 0.78 9.27 4.79
N THR A 79 1.67 9.74 3.93
CA THR A 79 1.43 9.95 2.51
C THR A 79 1.65 8.71 1.65
N ASN A 80 2.12 7.61 2.24
CA ASN A 80 2.35 6.35 1.54
C ASN A 80 2.01 5.13 2.41
N TYR A 81 1.92 3.95 1.78
CA TYR A 81 1.58 2.69 2.46
C TYR A 81 2.58 2.28 3.56
N GLY A 82 3.79 2.79 3.56
CA GLY A 82 4.77 2.55 4.62
C GLY A 82 4.23 2.84 6.02
N ALA A 83 3.28 3.78 6.11
CA ALA A 83 2.63 4.14 7.38
C ALA A 83 1.87 2.98 8.04
N ILE A 84 1.31 2.07 7.26
CA ILE A 84 0.42 1.00 7.76
C ILE A 84 0.94 -0.42 7.49
N ILE A 85 2.10 -0.57 6.81
CA ILE A 85 2.59 -1.92 6.40
C ILE A 85 2.77 -2.82 7.63
N TRP A 86 3.67 -2.49 8.56
CA TRP A 86 3.95 -3.38 9.69
C TRP A 86 2.76 -3.56 10.63
N PRO A 87 2.05 -2.50 11.05
CA PRO A 87 0.81 -2.63 11.82
C PRO A 87 -0.25 -3.46 11.10
N GLY A 88 -0.42 -3.27 9.80
CA GLY A 88 -1.38 -3.98 8.98
C GLY A 88 -1.06 -5.46 8.82
N VAL A 89 0.21 -5.81 8.55
CA VAL A 89 0.64 -7.22 8.48
C VAL A 89 0.42 -7.92 9.82
N THR A 90 0.83 -7.30 10.93
CA THR A 90 0.58 -7.86 12.28
C THR A 90 -0.92 -8.08 12.51
N PHE A 91 -1.75 -7.12 12.10
CA PHE A 91 -3.21 -7.23 12.25
C PHE A 91 -3.78 -8.38 11.40
N LEU A 92 -3.32 -8.53 10.16
CA LEU A 92 -3.73 -9.62 9.27
C LEU A 92 -3.25 -10.98 9.79
N THR A 93 -2.00 -11.09 10.27
CA THR A 93 -1.48 -12.31 10.92
C THR A 93 -2.35 -12.69 12.12
N LEU A 94 -2.65 -11.74 12.98
CA LEU A 94 -3.51 -11.96 14.14
C LEU A 94 -4.92 -12.39 13.70
N THR A 95 -5.44 -11.80 12.62
CA THR A 95 -6.74 -12.20 12.04
C THR A 95 -6.70 -13.65 11.57
N LEU A 96 -5.67 -14.07 10.83
CA LEU A 96 -5.51 -15.46 10.39
C LEU A 96 -5.45 -16.43 11.58
N LEU A 97 -4.68 -16.10 12.61
CA LEU A 97 -4.57 -16.93 13.80
C LEU A 97 -5.90 -17.05 14.56
N VAL A 98 -6.62 -15.94 14.75
CA VAL A 98 -7.91 -15.93 15.44
C VAL A 98 -8.98 -16.65 14.62
N THR A 99 -9.02 -16.48 13.31
CA THR A 99 -9.98 -17.21 12.45
C THR A 99 -9.74 -18.72 12.49
N LEU A 100 -8.49 -19.16 12.37
CA LEU A 100 -8.13 -20.58 12.52
C LEU A 100 -8.54 -21.12 13.89
N TRP A 101 -8.19 -20.40 14.96
CA TRP A 101 -8.61 -20.80 16.31
C TRP A 101 -10.12 -20.95 16.42
N ARG A 102 -10.92 -20.02 15.86
CA ARG A 102 -12.40 -20.09 15.91
C ARG A 102 -12.96 -21.24 15.08
N ILE A 103 -12.41 -21.51 13.90
CA ILE A 103 -12.81 -22.64 13.05
C ILE A 103 -12.65 -23.96 13.82
N PHE A 104 -11.53 -24.16 14.51
CA PHE A 104 -11.22 -25.38 15.22
C PHE A 104 -11.75 -25.43 16.67
N THR A 105 -12.35 -24.36 17.19
CA THR A 105 -12.95 -24.35 18.51
C THR A 105 -14.26 -25.16 18.51
N PRO A 106 -14.37 -26.29 19.24
CA PRO A 106 -15.58 -27.14 19.19
C PRO A 106 -16.86 -26.40 19.62
N SER A 107 -16.75 -25.53 20.62
CA SER A 107 -17.88 -24.78 21.20
C SER A 107 -18.29 -23.54 20.41
N ALA A 108 -17.62 -23.22 19.29
CA ALA A 108 -17.99 -22.09 18.47
C ALA A 108 -19.26 -22.39 17.65
N PRO A 109 -20.22 -21.46 17.55
CA PRO A 109 -21.41 -21.58 16.71
C PRO A 109 -21.03 -21.83 15.24
N LYS A 110 -21.89 -22.52 14.49
CA LYS A 110 -21.64 -22.85 13.07
C LYS A 110 -21.49 -21.57 12.22
N GLU A 111 -22.31 -20.58 12.48
CA GLU A 111 -22.28 -19.27 11.80
C GLU A 111 -20.95 -18.57 12.01
N GLU A 112 -20.42 -18.61 13.24
CA GLU A 112 -19.13 -18.02 13.56
C GLU A 112 -17.98 -18.76 12.87
N LYS A 113 -18.04 -20.09 12.81
CA LYS A 113 -17.07 -20.90 12.07
C LYS A 113 -17.07 -20.58 10.58
N LEU A 114 -18.28 -20.43 10.00
CA LEU A 114 -18.44 -20.05 8.59
C LEU A 114 -17.85 -18.68 8.31
N ILE A 115 -18.20 -17.67 9.10
CA ILE A 115 -17.66 -16.31 8.96
C ILE A 115 -16.13 -16.31 9.10
N SER A 116 -15.62 -17.03 10.11
CA SER A 116 -14.16 -17.16 10.30
C SER A 116 -13.48 -17.82 9.12
N GLY A 117 -14.10 -18.87 8.55
CA GLY A 117 -13.61 -19.54 7.35
C GLY A 117 -13.57 -18.65 6.12
N LEU A 118 -14.63 -17.87 5.91
CA LEU A 118 -14.69 -16.92 4.79
C LEU A 118 -13.62 -15.82 4.93
N ILE A 119 -13.47 -15.23 6.12
CA ILE A 119 -12.45 -14.20 6.36
C ILE A 119 -11.04 -14.77 6.17
N PHE A 120 -10.79 -15.96 6.72
CA PHE A 120 -9.51 -16.65 6.52
C PHE A 120 -9.20 -16.84 5.04
N LEU A 121 -10.15 -17.36 4.26
CA LEU A 121 -9.97 -17.60 2.83
C LEU A 121 -9.74 -16.29 2.07
N ILE A 122 -10.50 -15.23 2.34
CA ILE A 122 -10.36 -13.95 1.65
C ILE A 122 -8.97 -13.36 1.95
N VAL A 123 -8.56 -13.29 3.21
CA VAL A 123 -7.26 -12.73 3.59
C VAL A 123 -6.12 -13.55 3.00
N TRP A 124 -6.22 -14.88 3.02
CA TRP A 124 -5.18 -15.77 2.53
C TRP A 124 -5.06 -15.76 1.00
N ILE A 125 -6.19 -15.88 0.29
CA ILE A 125 -6.20 -16.06 -1.16
C ILE A 125 -5.87 -14.78 -1.93
N THR A 126 -6.15 -13.62 -1.34
CA THR A 126 -5.91 -12.32 -2.00
C THR A 126 -4.42 -12.09 -2.28
N SER A 127 -3.54 -12.65 -1.47
CA SER A 127 -2.09 -12.58 -1.70
C SER A 127 -1.62 -13.53 -2.82
N LEU A 128 -2.42 -14.55 -3.18
CA LEU A 128 -2.05 -15.55 -4.17
C LEU A 128 -2.31 -15.04 -5.60
N GLY A 129 -1.36 -15.22 -6.47
CA GLY A 129 -1.50 -14.87 -7.89
C GLY A 129 -1.30 -13.39 -8.22
N SER A 130 -0.95 -12.55 -7.24
CA SER A 130 -0.66 -11.13 -7.46
C SER A 130 0.83 -10.81 -7.31
N ASN A 131 1.42 -10.15 -8.32
CA ASN A 131 2.77 -9.59 -8.20
C ASN A 131 2.85 -8.39 -7.25
N ASN A 132 1.71 -7.89 -6.78
CA ASN A 132 1.64 -6.75 -5.87
C ASN A 132 1.92 -7.13 -4.40
N LYS A 133 2.45 -8.34 -4.15
CA LYS A 133 2.82 -8.83 -2.82
C LYS A 133 1.65 -8.71 -1.83
N LEU A 134 1.87 -7.99 -0.72
CA LEU A 134 0.89 -7.84 0.35
C LEU A 134 -0.11 -6.69 0.13
N TYR A 135 0.15 -5.76 -0.77
CA TYR A 135 -0.72 -4.59 -0.96
C TYR A 135 -2.20 -4.94 -1.20
N PRO A 136 -2.54 -5.95 -2.03
CA PRO A 136 -3.94 -6.37 -2.17
C PRO A 136 -4.56 -6.87 -0.85
N SER A 137 -3.77 -7.51 0.02
CA SER A 137 -4.25 -8.02 1.31
C SER A 137 -4.55 -6.89 2.29
N MET A 138 -3.91 -5.71 2.17
CA MET A 138 -4.26 -4.54 2.96
C MET A 138 -5.69 -4.08 2.71
N ASN A 139 -6.22 -4.28 1.51
CA ASN A 139 -7.61 -3.97 1.20
C ASN A 139 -8.59 -4.85 1.99
N ASN A 140 -8.15 -6.03 2.47
CA ASN A 140 -8.99 -6.91 3.30
C ASN A 140 -9.16 -6.41 4.74
N LEU A 141 -8.45 -5.36 5.14
CA LEU A 141 -8.62 -4.74 6.46
C LEU A 141 -10.06 -4.30 6.70
N PHE A 142 -10.81 -3.93 5.66
CA PHE A 142 -12.24 -3.56 5.81
C PHE A 142 -13.11 -4.72 6.32
N LEU A 143 -12.74 -5.99 6.05
CA LEU A 143 -13.39 -7.18 6.62
C LEU A 143 -12.74 -7.62 7.94
N ALA A 144 -11.41 -7.59 8.01
CA ALA A 144 -10.66 -8.03 9.16
C ALA A 144 -10.90 -7.16 10.40
N LEU A 145 -10.97 -5.82 10.22
CA LEU A 145 -11.17 -4.85 11.31
C LEU A 145 -12.44 -5.11 12.13
N PRO A 146 -13.66 -5.10 11.55
CA PRO A 146 -14.88 -5.29 12.34
C PRO A 146 -14.92 -6.68 12.99
N TYR A 147 -14.43 -7.72 12.30
CA TYR A 147 -14.34 -9.07 12.86
C TYR A 147 -13.42 -9.12 14.09
N MET A 148 -12.21 -8.56 13.99
CA MET A 148 -11.23 -8.59 15.07
C MET A 148 -11.65 -7.74 16.27
N TYR A 149 -12.24 -6.56 16.04
CA TYR A 149 -12.81 -5.74 17.12
C TYR A 149 -13.96 -6.47 17.82
N TRP A 150 -14.82 -7.19 17.08
CA TRP A 150 -15.87 -7.99 17.65
C TRP A 150 -15.31 -9.16 18.50
N GLN A 151 -14.29 -9.88 18.01
CA GLN A 151 -13.62 -10.93 18.77
C GLN A 151 -12.93 -10.36 20.03
N PHE A 152 -12.28 -9.22 19.92
CA PHE A 152 -11.67 -8.54 21.06
C PHE A 152 -12.70 -8.09 22.09
N TYR A 153 -13.82 -7.51 21.67
CA TYR A 153 -14.93 -7.18 22.56
C TYR A 153 -15.42 -8.39 23.35
N ARG A 154 -15.63 -9.52 22.64
CA ARG A 154 -16.04 -10.78 23.29
C ARG A 154 -14.97 -11.28 24.27
N PHE A 155 -13.72 -11.25 23.88
CA PHE A 155 -12.61 -11.60 24.77
C PHE A 155 -12.62 -10.73 26.03
N CYS A 156 -12.76 -9.43 25.91
CA CYS A 156 -12.82 -8.51 27.07
C CYS A 156 -14.04 -8.80 27.95
N LYS A 157 -15.20 -9.14 27.37
CA LYS A 157 -16.45 -9.37 28.08
C LYS A 157 -16.49 -10.71 28.81
N TYR A 158 -15.99 -11.78 28.18
CA TYR A 158 -16.20 -13.14 28.67
C TYR A 158 -14.98 -13.80 29.27
N VAL A 159 -13.77 -13.32 29.01
CA VAL A 159 -12.53 -13.92 29.54
C VAL A 159 -12.02 -13.04 30.69
N GLY A 160 -12.24 -13.45 31.92
CA GLY A 160 -11.75 -12.77 33.13
C GLY A 160 -10.34 -13.21 33.51
N SER A 161 -10.07 -14.51 33.37
CA SER A 161 -8.81 -15.12 33.79
C SER A 161 -8.53 -16.39 32.97
N PHE A 162 -7.26 -16.78 32.97
CA PHE A 162 -6.78 -18.07 32.45
C PHE A 162 -6.52 -19.02 33.62
N ARG A 163 -6.95 -20.27 33.50
CA ARG A 163 -6.68 -21.30 34.50
C ARG A 163 -5.59 -22.23 34.00
N TRP A 164 -4.47 -22.24 34.70
CA TRP A 164 -3.38 -23.18 34.45
C TRP A 164 -3.12 -24.04 35.68
N LYS A 165 -3.53 -25.31 35.60
CA LYS A 165 -3.51 -26.27 36.73
C LYS A 165 -4.26 -25.69 37.94
N ARG A 166 -3.51 -25.31 38.98
CA ARG A 166 -4.06 -24.76 40.25
C ARG A 166 -3.98 -23.22 40.36
N ILE A 167 -3.37 -22.57 39.34
CA ILE A 167 -3.17 -21.12 39.33
C ILE A 167 -4.21 -20.50 38.40
N THR A 168 -4.86 -19.46 38.89
CA THR A 168 -5.75 -18.61 38.08
C THR A 168 -5.00 -17.32 37.81
N ILE A 169 -4.75 -17.00 36.54
CA ILE A 169 -4.01 -15.80 36.13
C ILE A 169 -5.00 -14.85 35.46
N SER A 170 -5.06 -13.61 35.92
CA SER A 170 -5.91 -12.59 35.34
C SER A 170 -5.59 -12.37 33.85
N ALA A 171 -6.63 -12.16 33.05
CA ALA A 171 -6.48 -11.83 31.61
C ALA A 171 -6.16 -10.35 31.40
N MET A 172 -6.03 -9.56 32.45
CA MET A 172 -5.86 -8.09 32.38
C MET A 172 -4.65 -7.66 31.54
N PRO A 173 -3.43 -8.20 31.71
CA PRO A 173 -2.29 -7.79 30.89
C PRO A 173 -2.52 -8.05 29.40
N VAL A 174 -3.12 -9.18 29.05
CA VAL A 174 -3.44 -9.50 27.65
C VAL A 174 -4.46 -8.51 27.08
N LYS A 175 -5.50 -8.17 27.86
CA LYS A 175 -6.50 -7.16 27.45
C LYS A 175 -5.87 -5.79 27.23
N CYS A 176 -5.00 -5.34 28.14
CA CYS A 176 -4.31 -4.05 28.01
C CYS A 176 -3.38 -4.01 26.81
N LEU A 177 -2.58 -5.05 26.59
CA LEU A 177 -1.64 -5.13 25.47
C LEU A 177 -2.37 -5.20 24.12
N LEU A 178 -3.38 -6.05 23.98
CA LEU A 178 -4.20 -6.10 22.77
C LEU A 178 -4.97 -4.80 22.54
N GLY A 179 -5.58 -4.25 23.59
CA GLY A 179 -6.30 -2.96 23.51
C GLY A 179 -5.39 -1.82 23.07
N ALA A 180 -4.17 -1.76 23.61
CA ALA A 180 -3.19 -0.78 23.19
C ALA A 180 -2.74 -0.97 21.73
N PHE A 181 -2.53 -2.21 21.28
CA PHE A 181 -2.22 -2.51 19.90
C PHE A 181 -3.37 -2.13 18.96
N PHE A 182 -4.61 -2.49 19.29
CA PHE A 182 -5.78 -2.10 18.50
C PHE A 182 -5.96 -0.59 18.44
N LEU A 183 -5.77 0.11 19.54
CA LEU A 183 -5.83 1.58 19.57
C LEU A 183 -4.73 2.20 18.72
N LEU A 184 -3.48 1.72 18.85
CA LEU A 184 -2.36 2.15 18.01
C LEU A 184 -2.68 1.94 16.53
N PHE A 185 -3.16 0.76 16.16
CA PHE A 185 -3.52 0.42 14.79
C PHE A 185 -4.65 1.31 14.26
N PHE A 186 -5.70 1.52 15.05
CA PHE A 186 -6.81 2.40 14.68
C PHE A 186 -6.35 3.85 14.42
N VAL A 187 -5.51 4.39 15.30
CA VAL A 187 -4.94 5.73 15.13
C VAL A 187 -4.06 5.79 13.88
N GLN A 188 -3.21 4.79 13.67
CA GLN A 188 -2.31 4.73 12.52
C GLN A 188 -3.06 4.68 11.18
N VAL A 189 -4.08 3.80 11.09
CA VAL A 189 -4.94 3.69 9.89
C VAL A 189 -5.76 4.95 9.70
N GLY A 190 -6.27 5.56 10.77
CA GLY A 190 -7.03 6.81 10.71
C GLY A 190 -6.19 7.98 10.18
N LEU A 191 -4.95 8.12 10.68
CA LEU A 191 -4.02 9.14 10.21
C LEU A 191 -3.60 8.89 8.75
N PHE A 192 -3.35 7.63 8.39
CA PHE A 192 -3.09 7.25 7.01
C PHE A 192 -4.29 7.59 6.11
N GLY A 193 -5.51 7.16 6.47
CA GLY A 193 -6.70 7.42 5.66
C GLY A 193 -7.05 8.91 5.52
N ARG A 194 -6.62 9.74 6.49
CA ARG A 194 -6.79 11.19 6.40
C ARG A 194 -5.77 11.87 5.48
N ASN A 195 -4.54 11.37 5.44
CA ASN A 195 -3.43 12.05 4.77
C ASN A 195 -3.02 11.40 3.46
N PHE A 196 -3.38 10.12 3.24
CA PHE A 196 -3.02 9.40 2.03
C PHE A 196 -3.87 9.86 0.85
N ALA A 197 -3.19 10.40 -0.15
CA ALA A 197 -3.78 10.68 -1.46
C ALA A 197 -3.14 9.74 -2.48
N PHE A 198 -3.93 8.83 -3.03
CA PHE A 198 -3.44 7.80 -3.94
C PHE A 198 -2.67 8.40 -5.11
N ALA A 199 -1.41 7.96 -5.27
CA ALA A 199 -0.50 8.38 -6.33
C ALA A 199 -0.12 9.88 -6.36
N GLU A 200 -0.57 10.72 -5.42
CA GLU A 200 -0.17 12.14 -5.38
C GLU A 200 1.21 12.37 -4.74
N GLY A 201 1.62 11.51 -3.82
CA GLY A 201 2.86 11.68 -3.06
C GLY A 201 2.82 12.77 -1.98
N THR A 202 1.70 13.50 -1.87
CA THR A 202 1.42 14.54 -0.88
C THR A 202 0.24 14.17 0.02
N GLY A 203 -0.07 14.98 1.03
CA GLY A 203 -1.24 14.79 1.86
C GLY A 203 -2.54 15.22 1.15
N ILE A 204 -3.68 14.68 1.59
CA ILE A 204 -5.00 15.05 1.02
C ILE A 204 -5.31 16.55 1.14
N GLN A 205 -4.70 17.24 2.11
CA GLN A 205 -4.84 18.69 2.29
C GLN A 205 -4.21 19.51 1.15
N ASP A 206 -3.31 18.91 0.37
CA ASP A 206 -2.61 19.54 -0.74
C ASP A 206 -3.30 19.25 -2.09
N ILE A 207 -4.49 18.64 -2.04
CA ILE A 207 -5.32 18.36 -3.21
C ILE A 207 -6.42 19.43 -3.29
N ASP A 208 -6.05 20.58 -3.82
CA ASP A 208 -6.88 21.79 -3.82
C ASP A 208 -7.02 22.46 -5.20
N ALA A 209 -6.41 21.92 -6.22
CA ALA A 209 -6.44 22.43 -7.58
C ALA A 209 -7.25 21.56 -8.55
N GLN A 210 -7.75 22.16 -9.62
CA GLN A 210 -8.44 21.51 -10.72
C GLN A 210 -7.90 21.99 -12.06
N VAL A 211 -7.94 21.12 -13.07
CA VAL A 211 -7.67 21.49 -14.46
C VAL A 211 -8.92 22.12 -15.06
N THR A 212 -8.81 23.34 -15.58
CA THR A 212 -9.96 24.12 -16.08
C THR A 212 -10.18 24.02 -17.57
N ASN A 213 -9.16 23.64 -18.33
CA ASN A 213 -9.15 23.58 -19.80
C ASN A 213 -9.28 22.15 -20.36
N ASN A 214 -9.76 21.20 -19.54
CA ASN A 214 -9.95 19.80 -19.92
C ASN A 214 -11.27 19.26 -19.36
N GLU A 215 -12.23 19.00 -20.25
CA GLU A 215 -13.56 18.53 -19.85
C GLU A 215 -13.54 17.12 -19.23
N THR A 216 -12.59 16.26 -19.62
CA THR A 216 -12.46 14.91 -19.06
C THR A 216 -11.99 14.93 -17.60
N LEU A 217 -11.24 15.96 -17.22
CA LEU A 217 -10.75 16.17 -15.85
C LEU A 217 -11.65 17.04 -15.00
N LYS A 218 -12.81 17.46 -15.51
CA LYS A 218 -13.74 18.30 -14.80
C LYS A 218 -14.21 17.66 -13.48
N GLY A 219 -14.02 18.40 -12.38
CA GLY A 219 -14.37 17.92 -11.03
C GLY A 219 -13.34 16.96 -10.41
N VAL A 220 -12.22 16.69 -11.09
CA VAL A 220 -11.10 15.94 -10.49
C VAL A 220 -10.20 16.92 -9.75
N TRP A 221 -10.02 16.67 -8.46
CA TRP A 221 -9.11 17.43 -7.63
C TRP A 221 -7.73 16.77 -7.59
N MET A 222 -6.68 17.58 -7.64
CA MET A 222 -5.30 17.12 -7.60
C MET A 222 -4.41 18.20 -6.94
N SER A 223 -3.12 17.91 -6.78
CA SER A 223 -2.16 18.90 -6.31
C SER A 223 -1.99 20.01 -7.37
N GLU A 224 -1.65 21.22 -6.93
CA GLU A 224 -1.40 22.38 -7.81
C GLU A 224 -0.34 22.06 -8.88
N GLU A 225 0.72 21.35 -8.48
CA GLU A 225 1.78 20.91 -9.37
C GLU A 225 1.26 20.04 -10.52
N ARG A 226 0.45 19.01 -10.19
CA ARG A 226 -0.15 18.12 -11.20
C ARG A 226 -1.18 18.84 -12.06
N ALA A 227 -1.97 19.71 -11.47
CA ALA A 227 -2.93 20.52 -12.21
C ALA A 227 -2.20 21.39 -13.25
N GLY A 228 -1.07 21.99 -12.88
CA GLY A 228 -0.23 22.75 -13.80
C GLY A 228 0.31 21.91 -14.96
N TRP A 229 0.82 20.71 -14.68
CA TRP A 229 1.28 19.80 -15.75
C TRP A 229 0.16 19.41 -16.71
N MET A 230 -1.00 19.05 -16.17
CA MET A 230 -2.15 18.63 -16.96
C MET A 230 -2.78 19.77 -17.71
N GLN A 231 -2.79 20.98 -17.16
CA GLN A 231 -3.30 22.16 -17.83
C GLN A 231 -2.41 22.55 -19.02
N GLY A 232 -1.09 22.53 -18.85
CA GLY A 232 -0.16 22.84 -19.93
C GLY A 232 -0.23 21.87 -21.10
N ILE A 233 -0.27 20.56 -20.82
CA ILE A 233 -0.39 19.56 -21.92
C ILE A 233 -1.77 19.61 -22.58
N SER A 234 -2.85 19.87 -21.82
CA SER A 234 -4.21 20.00 -22.38
C SER A 234 -4.32 21.22 -23.28
N GLU A 235 -3.71 22.35 -22.89
CA GLU A 235 -3.66 23.56 -23.70
C GLU A 235 -2.95 23.29 -25.04
N TYR A 236 -1.76 22.70 -25.00
CA TYR A 236 -1.01 22.34 -26.19
C TYR A 236 -1.81 21.42 -27.14
N VAL A 237 -2.41 20.35 -26.60
CA VAL A 237 -3.23 19.41 -27.40
C VAL A 237 -4.42 20.11 -28.06
N ASN A 238 -5.08 21.01 -27.33
CA ASN A 238 -6.21 21.78 -27.85
C ASN A 238 -5.78 22.77 -28.94
N GLU A 239 -4.71 23.55 -28.70
CA GLU A 239 -4.18 24.55 -29.67
C GLU A 239 -3.71 23.90 -30.98
N ARG A 240 -3.09 22.73 -30.89
CA ARG A 240 -2.59 21.99 -32.03
C ARG A 240 -3.65 21.11 -32.70
N GLY A 241 -4.84 20.98 -32.10
CA GLY A 241 -5.91 20.13 -32.61
C GLY A 241 -5.54 18.64 -32.64
N LEU A 242 -4.79 18.17 -31.64
CA LEU A 242 -4.32 16.77 -31.59
C LEU A 242 -5.36 15.81 -31.04
N ALA A 243 -6.46 16.27 -30.46
CA ALA A 243 -7.56 15.41 -30.01
C ALA A 243 -8.07 14.53 -31.16
N GLY A 244 -8.24 13.25 -30.89
CA GLY A 244 -8.65 12.25 -31.88
C GLY A 244 -7.51 11.66 -32.72
N ARG A 245 -6.29 12.23 -32.67
CA ARG A 245 -5.11 11.60 -33.29
C ARG A 245 -4.61 10.44 -32.41
N ASP A 246 -4.16 9.38 -33.05
CA ASP A 246 -3.55 8.24 -32.35
C ASP A 246 -2.27 8.70 -31.62
N VAL A 247 -2.06 8.18 -30.40
CA VAL A 247 -0.89 8.49 -29.58
C VAL A 247 -0.19 7.23 -29.09
N LEU A 248 1.13 7.18 -29.23
CA LEU A 248 1.99 6.23 -28.54
C LEU A 248 2.39 6.86 -27.19
N ILE A 249 2.01 6.23 -26.09
CA ILE A 249 2.35 6.71 -24.75
C ILE A 249 3.36 5.76 -24.13
N TYR A 250 4.42 6.30 -23.49
CA TYR A 250 5.37 5.50 -22.73
C TYR A 250 5.75 6.18 -21.42
N GLY A 251 5.79 5.38 -20.34
CA GLY A 251 6.03 5.79 -18.96
C GLY A 251 4.88 5.40 -18.04
N GLN A 252 4.92 5.85 -16.81
CA GLN A 252 3.90 5.56 -15.79
C GLN A 252 2.66 6.47 -15.91
N ILE A 253 2.22 6.71 -17.16
CA ILE A 253 1.21 7.70 -17.51
C ILE A 253 0.08 7.17 -18.42
N PRO A 254 -0.41 5.92 -18.25
CA PRO A 254 -1.32 5.28 -19.21
C PRO A 254 -2.66 5.99 -19.38
N ALA A 255 -3.11 6.75 -18.39
CA ALA A 255 -4.40 7.43 -18.42
C ALA A 255 -4.42 8.67 -19.32
N LEU A 256 -3.27 9.15 -19.80
CA LEU A 256 -3.22 10.36 -20.60
C LEU A 256 -3.93 10.22 -21.95
N SER A 257 -3.95 9.03 -22.57
CA SER A 257 -4.72 8.79 -23.79
C SER A 257 -6.20 9.15 -23.60
N TYR A 258 -6.76 8.75 -22.48
CA TYR A 258 -8.14 9.04 -22.12
C TYR A 258 -8.33 10.53 -21.77
N TYR A 259 -7.48 11.09 -20.94
CA TYR A 259 -7.60 12.48 -20.49
C TYR A 259 -7.42 13.49 -21.62
N LEU A 260 -6.54 13.22 -22.58
CA LEU A 260 -6.29 14.07 -23.74
C LEU A 260 -7.20 13.75 -24.94
N GLN A 261 -8.09 12.76 -24.80
CA GLN A 261 -8.96 12.28 -25.88
C GLN A 261 -8.17 11.86 -27.13
N MET A 262 -7.00 11.28 -26.93
CA MET A 262 -6.13 10.78 -27.99
C MET A 262 -6.14 9.24 -27.93
N PRO A 263 -6.73 8.55 -28.92
CA PRO A 263 -6.74 7.09 -28.92
C PRO A 263 -5.32 6.52 -28.87
N ALA A 264 -5.09 5.49 -28.06
CA ALA A 264 -3.79 4.84 -28.04
C ALA A 264 -3.55 4.10 -29.37
N ALA A 265 -2.38 4.30 -29.97
CA ALA A 265 -2.01 3.66 -31.24
C ALA A 265 -2.00 2.12 -31.12
N PHE A 266 -1.72 1.62 -29.92
CA PHE A 266 -1.84 0.22 -29.53
C PHE A 266 -2.11 0.13 -28.02
N ASN A 267 -1.36 -0.65 -27.21
CA ASN A 267 -1.55 -0.71 -25.76
C ASN A 267 -1.27 0.67 -25.12
N PRO A 268 -2.19 1.24 -24.31
CA PRO A 268 -1.97 2.53 -23.66
C PRO A 268 -0.92 2.48 -22.53
N TRP A 269 -0.46 1.28 -22.15
CA TRP A 269 0.55 1.10 -21.11
C TRP A 269 1.63 0.09 -21.51
N PRO A 270 2.44 0.36 -22.53
CA PRO A 270 3.48 -0.57 -23.00
C PRO A 270 4.65 -0.73 -22.00
N ASP A 271 4.81 0.20 -21.07
CA ASP A 271 5.80 0.12 -19.99
C ASP A 271 5.49 -0.96 -18.94
N LEU A 272 4.26 -1.51 -18.92
CA LEU A 272 3.85 -2.53 -17.95
C LEU A 272 4.67 -3.83 -18.12
N ASP A 273 5.16 -4.42 -17.01
CA ASP A 273 5.95 -5.65 -17.02
C ASP A 273 5.28 -6.83 -17.73
N SER A 274 3.94 -6.92 -17.68
CA SER A 274 3.18 -7.97 -18.32
C SER A 274 3.06 -7.81 -19.84
N TYR A 275 3.33 -6.63 -20.38
CA TYR A 275 3.36 -6.38 -21.82
C TYR A 275 4.76 -6.68 -22.34
N GLN A 276 4.92 -7.83 -23.02
CA GLN A 276 6.22 -8.34 -23.42
C GLN A 276 6.81 -7.54 -24.58
N ILE A 277 8.16 -7.49 -24.68
CA ILE A 277 8.85 -6.78 -25.76
C ILE A 277 8.44 -7.29 -27.15
N ALA A 278 8.31 -8.58 -27.31
CA ALA A 278 7.88 -9.18 -28.58
C ALA A 278 6.48 -8.70 -29.03
N GLN A 279 5.59 -8.40 -28.06
CA GLN A 279 4.29 -7.83 -28.36
C GLN A 279 4.39 -6.36 -28.75
N LEU A 280 5.28 -5.61 -28.10
CA LEU A 280 5.57 -4.23 -28.50
C LEU A 280 6.13 -4.17 -29.92
N GLU A 281 7.07 -5.04 -30.26
CA GLU A 281 7.64 -5.15 -31.61
C GLU A 281 6.55 -5.44 -32.67
N GLU A 282 5.65 -6.38 -32.39
CA GLU A 282 4.52 -6.71 -33.28
C GLU A 282 3.57 -5.53 -33.46
N ASP A 283 3.20 -4.86 -32.37
CA ASP A 283 2.27 -3.73 -32.41
C ASP A 283 2.90 -2.50 -33.09
N MET A 284 4.19 -2.24 -32.88
CA MET A 284 4.94 -1.22 -33.58
C MET A 284 5.07 -1.52 -35.07
N HIS A 285 5.30 -2.77 -35.45
CA HIS A 285 5.32 -3.17 -36.87
C HIS A 285 3.98 -2.90 -37.55
N LYS A 286 2.86 -3.26 -36.91
CA LYS A 286 1.51 -2.95 -37.48
C LYS A 286 1.28 -1.44 -37.57
N MET A 287 1.78 -0.66 -36.63
CA MET A 287 1.71 0.81 -36.72
C MET A 287 2.56 1.35 -37.90
N GLN A 288 3.77 0.82 -38.11
CA GLN A 288 4.63 1.16 -39.24
C GLN A 288 3.97 0.81 -40.58
N GLU A 289 3.42 -0.40 -40.73
CA GLU A 289 2.68 -0.80 -41.93
C GLU A 289 1.53 0.16 -42.26
N ARG A 290 0.84 0.66 -41.20
CA ARG A 290 -0.23 1.64 -41.35
C ARG A 290 0.30 3.01 -41.77
N MET A 291 1.45 3.44 -41.24
CA MET A 291 2.13 4.69 -41.67
C MET A 291 2.62 4.60 -43.10
N ASP A 292 3.14 3.46 -43.54
CA ASP A 292 3.61 3.25 -44.91
C ASP A 292 2.44 3.20 -45.91
N ALA A 293 1.29 2.68 -45.49
CA ALA A 293 0.09 2.61 -46.33
C ALA A 293 -0.67 3.94 -46.42
N ASP A 294 -0.59 4.80 -45.41
CA ASP A 294 -1.29 6.07 -45.33
C ASP A 294 -0.34 7.17 -44.84
N ALA A 295 0.16 7.97 -45.80
CA ALA A 295 1.08 9.06 -45.52
C ALA A 295 0.48 10.17 -44.61
N THR A 296 -0.83 10.16 -44.36
CA THR A 296 -1.51 11.09 -43.44
C THR A 296 -1.58 10.56 -42.04
N TYR A 297 -1.38 9.25 -41.85
CA TYR A 297 -1.36 8.60 -40.55
C TYR A 297 0.03 8.73 -39.92
N ARG A 298 0.13 9.56 -38.89
CA ARG A 298 1.34 9.70 -38.07
C ARG A 298 0.90 9.85 -36.62
N PRO A 299 1.05 8.84 -35.78
CA PRO A 299 0.71 8.96 -34.37
C PRO A 299 1.62 9.97 -33.66
N VAL A 300 1.09 10.60 -32.65
CA VAL A 300 1.87 11.47 -31.74
C VAL A 300 2.59 10.57 -30.73
N ILE A 301 3.80 10.91 -30.35
CA ILE A 301 4.51 10.20 -29.27
C ILE A 301 4.51 11.07 -28.03
N LEU A 302 4.05 10.51 -26.90
CA LEU A 302 3.99 11.17 -25.62
C LEU A 302 4.79 10.35 -24.61
N LEU A 303 5.87 10.93 -24.10
CA LEU A 303 6.73 10.30 -23.12
C LEU A 303 6.66 11.05 -21.78
N GLU A 304 6.80 10.30 -20.67
CA GLU A 304 7.13 10.92 -19.41
C GLU A 304 8.54 11.54 -19.49
N LYS A 305 8.73 12.75 -18.96
CA LYS A 305 9.96 13.54 -19.17
C LYS A 305 11.25 12.79 -18.87
N LYS A 306 11.32 12.03 -17.78
CA LYS A 306 12.54 11.29 -17.42
C LYS A 306 12.94 10.25 -18.47
N TYR A 307 11.94 9.62 -19.13
CA TYR A 307 12.18 8.68 -20.23
C TYR A 307 12.68 9.42 -21.50
N ALA A 308 12.06 10.56 -21.81
CA ALA A 308 12.49 11.37 -22.95
C ALA A 308 13.93 11.89 -22.76
N VAL A 309 14.26 12.42 -21.58
CA VAL A 309 15.61 12.93 -21.27
C VAL A 309 16.66 11.82 -21.38
N TYR A 310 16.34 10.60 -20.94
CA TYR A 310 17.25 9.48 -21.09
C TYR A 310 17.50 9.12 -22.57
N LEU A 311 16.45 9.09 -23.41
CA LEU A 311 16.60 8.84 -24.84
C LEU A 311 17.41 9.93 -25.54
N GLU A 312 17.18 11.23 -25.21
CA GLU A 312 17.83 12.35 -25.86
C GLU A 312 19.29 12.54 -25.42
N ALA A 313 19.62 12.35 -24.14
CA ALA A 313 20.89 12.77 -23.58
C ALA A 313 21.55 11.76 -22.63
N GLY A 314 20.98 10.57 -22.48
CA GLY A 314 21.57 9.45 -21.75
C GLY A 314 21.46 9.55 -20.23
N GLU A 315 22.23 8.67 -19.56
CA GLU A 315 22.15 8.46 -18.11
C GLU A 315 22.56 9.68 -17.29
N ASP A 316 23.59 10.42 -17.70
CA ASP A 316 24.06 11.60 -16.96
C ASP A 316 22.97 12.70 -16.89
N ALA A 317 22.21 12.87 -17.96
CA ALA A 317 21.11 13.84 -17.98
C ALA A 317 19.91 13.36 -17.14
N LEU A 318 19.65 12.06 -17.11
CA LEU A 318 18.63 11.46 -16.24
C LEU A 318 19.01 11.68 -14.76
N GLU A 319 20.27 11.45 -14.37
CA GLU A 319 20.74 11.66 -12.99
C GLU A 319 20.57 13.12 -12.52
N ALA A 320 20.70 14.09 -13.42
CA ALA A 320 20.43 15.50 -13.09
C ALA A 320 18.98 15.77 -12.67
N LEU A 321 18.04 14.91 -13.06
CA LEU A 321 16.64 14.95 -12.64
C LEU A 321 16.37 14.20 -11.32
N GLN A 322 17.41 13.72 -10.65
CA GLN A 322 17.34 13.01 -9.36
C GLN A 322 16.29 11.89 -9.35
N PRO A 323 16.39 10.90 -10.25
CA PRO A 323 15.43 9.79 -10.28
C PRO A 323 15.55 8.96 -9.00
N THR A 324 14.43 8.42 -8.55
CA THR A 324 14.46 7.39 -7.51
C THR A 324 15.12 6.11 -8.05
N GLU A 325 15.66 5.24 -7.18
CA GLU A 325 16.22 3.94 -7.59
C GLU A 325 15.24 3.13 -8.44
N ARG A 326 13.94 3.20 -8.12
CA ARG A 326 12.91 2.54 -8.88
C ARG A 326 12.74 3.13 -10.28
N GLU A 327 12.67 4.45 -10.42
CA GLU A 327 12.57 5.11 -11.72
C GLU A 327 13.80 4.81 -12.58
N ARG A 328 14.99 4.89 -11.98
CA ARG A 328 16.22 4.53 -12.67
C ARG A 328 16.19 3.10 -13.21
N SER A 329 15.76 2.14 -12.41
CA SER A 329 15.64 0.72 -12.82
C SER A 329 14.58 0.48 -13.91
N LEU A 330 13.61 1.37 -14.07
CA LEU A 330 12.58 1.30 -15.11
C LEU A 330 13.03 1.97 -16.42
N ILE A 331 14.02 2.86 -16.37
CA ILE A 331 14.41 3.71 -17.50
C ILE A 331 15.72 3.22 -18.12
N VAL A 332 16.76 3.02 -17.30
CA VAL A 332 18.11 2.68 -17.78
C VAL A 332 18.10 1.28 -18.40
N ASP A 333 18.68 1.15 -19.58
CA ASP A 333 18.76 -0.09 -20.36
C ASP A 333 17.42 -0.78 -20.61
N ASN A 334 16.33 -0.03 -20.58
CA ASN A 334 14.99 -0.56 -20.87
C ASN A 334 14.85 -0.82 -22.38
N ALA A 335 14.88 -2.11 -22.76
CA ALA A 335 14.82 -2.52 -24.14
C ALA A 335 13.56 -2.02 -24.90
N LYS A 336 12.41 -1.90 -24.21
CA LYS A 336 11.18 -1.36 -24.84
C LYS A 336 11.31 0.14 -25.11
N LEU A 337 11.91 0.88 -24.17
CA LEU A 337 12.16 2.31 -24.33
C LEU A 337 13.15 2.58 -25.47
N LEU A 338 14.23 1.81 -25.53
CA LEU A 338 15.22 1.92 -26.62
C LEU A 338 14.60 1.63 -27.98
N LEU A 339 13.73 0.61 -28.09
CA LEU A 339 13.00 0.31 -29.32
C LEU A 339 12.11 1.48 -29.79
N ILE A 340 11.46 2.17 -28.84
CA ILE A 340 10.69 3.39 -29.16
C ILE A 340 11.62 4.51 -29.61
N GLY A 341 12.77 4.69 -28.98
CA GLY A 341 13.78 5.68 -29.38
C GLY A 341 14.28 5.44 -30.82
N GLU A 342 14.65 4.19 -31.17
CA GLU A 342 15.05 3.82 -32.52
C GLU A 342 13.95 4.10 -33.56
N PHE A 343 12.68 3.85 -33.20
CA PHE A 343 11.56 4.19 -34.04
C PHE A 343 11.43 5.72 -34.24
N MET A 344 11.55 6.49 -33.16
CA MET A 344 11.49 7.95 -33.24
C MET A 344 12.56 8.53 -34.19
N ASP A 345 13.78 8.03 -34.05
CA ASP A 345 14.91 8.45 -34.90
C ASP A 345 14.68 8.05 -36.38
N ALA A 346 14.22 6.82 -36.62
CA ALA A 346 13.99 6.32 -37.96
C ALA A 346 12.93 7.11 -38.75
N TYR A 347 11.90 7.58 -38.02
CA TYR A 347 10.80 8.34 -38.63
C TYR A 347 10.92 9.88 -38.43
N GLY A 348 12.03 10.36 -37.87
CA GLY A 348 12.30 11.79 -37.74
C GLY A 348 11.28 12.52 -36.85
N TYR A 349 10.99 11.97 -35.69
CA TYR A 349 10.15 12.64 -34.71
C TYR A 349 10.92 13.78 -34.02
N GLU A 350 10.32 14.93 -33.96
CA GLU A 350 10.90 16.12 -33.32
C GLU A 350 10.12 16.51 -32.07
N LYS A 351 10.83 17.00 -31.05
CA LYS A 351 10.21 17.48 -29.84
C LYS A 351 9.44 18.76 -30.10
N THR A 352 8.14 18.76 -29.81
CA THR A 352 7.24 19.88 -30.08
C THR A 352 6.64 20.51 -28.82
N PHE A 353 6.62 19.74 -27.72
CA PHE A 353 6.16 20.22 -26.41
C PHE A 353 6.99 19.59 -25.30
N GLU A 354 7.24 20.36 -24.27
CA GLU A 354 7.84 19.88 -23.03
C GLU A 354 7.32 20.69 -21.84
N ASN A 355 6.97 20.01 -20.74
CA ASN A 355 6.79 20.62 -19.44
C ASN A 355 7.58 19.85 -18.37
N GLU A 356 7.29 20.04 -17.10
CA GLU A 356 8.03 19.38 -16.02
C GLU A 356 7.80 17.86 -15.97
N LYS A 357 6.71 17.35 -16.55
CA LYS A 357 6.33 15.95 -16.47
C LYS A 357 6.24 15.24 -17.81
N PHE A 358 5.89 15.92 -18.88
CA PHE A 358 5.55 15.33 -20.18
C PHE A 358 6.34 15.95 -21.32
N VAL A 359 6.64 15.13 -22.32
CA VAL A 359 7.24 15.54 -23.60
C VAL A 359 6.42 14.96 -24.74
N ILE A 360 6.11 15.78 -25.76
CA ILE A 360 5.43 15.34 -26.98
C ILE A 360 6.38 15.49 -28.17
N PHE A 361 6.35 14.48 -29.01
CA PHE A 361 7.07 14.43 -30.29
C PHE A 361 6.06 14.24 -31.44
N GLU A 362 6.24 15.00 -32.54
CA GLU A 362 5.43 14.92 -33.75
C GLU A 362 6.27 14.63 -34.98
#